data_65661afe00913c3c1bbe5972c408bfbc
#
_entry.id   65661afe00913c3c1bbe5972c408bfbc
#
_cell.length_a   1.000
_cell.length_b   1.000
_cell.length_c   1.000
_cell.angle_alpha   90.00
_cell.angle_beta   90.00
_cell.angle_gamma   90.00
#
_symmetry.space_group_name_H-M   'P 1'
#
loop_
_entity.id
_entity.type
_entity.pdbx_description
1 polymer ?
#
loop_
_entity_poly.entity_id
_entity_poly.type
_entity_poly.pdbx_seq_one_letter_code
_entity_poly.pdbx_strand_id
1 'polypeptide(L)'
;ESITGRFLSNQEYIDVPAKRRASKKKWITIKNARGHNLKGITARFPLGLFTVVTGVSGSGKSTLVNETLFPALARNIYHSREVPLEHDDISGLSYVDKVVDIDQSPIGRTPRSNPATYTGLFSLMRDIFAQIPDAKARGYKPGRFSFNVKGGRCETCQGAGINKIEMHFLPDVYVTCEDCKGKRYNRETLEVKFKGKSIADVLDMTVDEALQFFEAVPRIKRKLQVLNDVGLTYIHLGQPATTLSGGEAQRVKLATELSKIGTGRTVYILDEPTTGLHFADVRMLLNVLQSLVKKGNTVIVIEHNLDVIKTADWLIDLGPEGGDKGGELVASGTPEDVAKVPESHTGKYLQKEMQLKESS
;
A
#
# COMPACT_ATOMS: atom_id res chain seq x y z
N GLU A 1 22.26 -20.45 -0.25
CA GLU A 1 20.95 -21.10 -0.04
C GLU A 1 19.83 -20.17 -0.50
N SER A 2 18.91 -20.71 -1.30
CA SER A 2 17.79 -19.92 -1.84
C SER A 2 16.78 -19.60 -0.73
N ILE A 3 16.39 -18.31 -0.59
CA ILE A 3 15.32 -17.91 0.33
C ILE A 3 14.00 -18.62 -0.04
N THR A 4 13.67 -18.71 -1.32
CA THR A 4 12.52 -19.48 -1.81
C THR A 4 12.59 -20.92 -1.39
N GLY A 5 13.78 -21.56 -1.49
CA GLY A 5 13.98 -22.94 -1.07
C GLY A 5 13.70 -23.16 0.41
N ARG A 6 14.07 -22.21 1.28
CA ARG A 6 13.79 -22.30 2.72
C ARG A 6 12.30 -22.23 3.04
N PHE A 7 11.53 -21.40 2.32
CA PHE A 7 10.08 -21.35 2.46
C PHE A 7 9.42 -22.64 1.94
N LEU A 8 9.84 -23.14 0.79
CA LEU A 8 9.28 -24.37 0.20
C LEU A 8 9.61 -25.63 1.02
N SER A 9 10.74 -25.63 1.72
CA SER A 9 11.15 -26.75 2.61
C SER A 9 10.64 -26.59 4.05
N ASN A 10 9.78 -25.58 4.34
CA ASN A 10 9.30 -25.24 5.67
C ASN A 10 10.39 -24.90 6.71
N GLN A 11 11.61 -24.59 6.28
CA GLN A 11 12.65 -24.06 7.16
C GLN A 11 12.36 -22.60 7.58
N GLU A 12 11.70 -21.86 6.70
CA GLU A 12 11.11 -20.56 7.00
C GLU A 12 9.63 -20.57 6.68
N TYR A 13 8.84 -19.92 7.53
CA TYR A 13 7.38 -19.80 7.36
C TYR A 13 6.86 -18.56 8.09
N ILE A 14 5.60 -18.21 7.83
CA ILE A 14 4.87 -17.16 8.54
C ILE A 14 4.07 -17.83 9.65
N ASP A 15 4.33 -17.41 10.89
CA ASP A 15 3.70 -18.03 12.07
C ASP A 15 2.21 -17.72 12.18
N VAL A 16 1.45 -18.69 12.68
CA VAL A 16 0.11 -18.45 13.19
C VAL A 16 0.26 -17.77 14.56
N PRO A 17 -0.41 -16.64 14.82
CA PRO A 17 -0.34 -15.98 16.13
C PRO A 17 -0.80 -16.91 17.25
N ALA A 18 0.01 -17.07 18.28
CA ALA A 18 -0.34 -17.91 19.45
C ALA A 18 -1.62 -17.44 20.18
N LYS A 19 -1.95 -16.15 20.06
CA LYS A 19 -3.16 -15.57 20.63
C LYS A 19 -3.74 -14.51 19.68
N ARG A 20 -5.02 -14.66 19.35
CA ARG A 20 -5.77 -13.66 18.58
C ARG A 20 -6.14 -12.47 19.48
N ARG A 21 -6.18 -11.27 18.89
CA ARG A 21 -6.70 -10.10 19.61
C ARG A 21 -8.22 -10.25 19.74
N ALA A 22 -8.74 -9.90 20.91
CA ALA A 22 -10.18 -9.89 21.15
C ALA A 22 -10.79 -8.55 20.73
N SER A 23 -12.00 -8.59 20.17
CA SER A 23 -12.76 -7.38 19.87
C SER A 23 -13.07 -6.59 21.15
N LYS A 24 -12.85 -5.28 21.12
CA LYS A 24 -13.23 -4.34 22.18
C LYS A 24 -14.73 -4.04 22.21
N LYS A 25 -15.57 -4.92 21.65
CA LYS A 25 -17.03 -4.78 21.51
C LYS A 25 -17.47 -3.57 20.65
N LYS A 26 -16.58 -3.02 19.81
CA LYS A 26 -16.88 -1.98 18.83
C LYS A 26 -16.84 -2.60 17.45
N TRP A 27 -17.92 -2.43 16.71
CA TRP A 27 -18.13 -3.05 15.40
C TRP A 27 -18.69 -2.03 14.42
N ILE A 28 -18.32 -2.14 13.15
CA ILE A 28 -19.11 -1.64 12.04
C ILE A 28 -19.97 -2.81 11.58
N THR A 29 -21.28 -2.58 11.48
CA THR A 29 -22.22 -3.60 11.02
C THR A 29 -22.96 -3.09 9.80
N ILE A 30 -22.85 -3.79 8.69
CA ILE A 30 -23.65 -3.57 7.47
C ILE A 30 -24.78 -4.58 7.52
N LYS A 31 -26.03 -4.10 7.44
CA LYS A 31 -27.22 -4.97 7.44
C LYS A 31 -27.80 -5.07 6.04
N ASN A 32 -28.10 -6.29 5.65
CA ASN A 32 -28.83 -6.63 4.43
C ASN A 32 -28.20 -5.98 3.17
N ALA A 33 -26.87 -6.16 2.98
CA ALA A 33 -26.16 -5.70 1.79
C ALA A 33 -26.61 -6.47 0.55
N ARG A 34 -27.08 -5.76 -0.50
CA ARG A 34 -27.69 -6.33 -1.71
C ARG A 34 -27.02 -5.84 -3.00
N GLY A 35 -25.90 -5.17 -2.91
CA GLY A 35 -25.16 -4.70 -4.09
C GLY A 35 -24.73 -5.84 -4.99
N HIS A 36 -24.87 -5.70 -6.30
CA HIS A 36 -24.51 -6.70 -7.32
C HIS A 36 -25.03 -8.10 -6.98
N ASN A 37 -24.12 -9.05 -6.70
CA ASN A 37 -24.47 -10.43 -6.38
C ASN A 37 -24.69 -10.70 -4.88
N LEU A 38 -24.54 -9.72 -3.99
CA LEU A 38 -24.77 -9.91 -2.56
C LEU A 38 -26.24 -10.23 -2.24
N LYS A 39 -26.46 -11.28 -1.48
CA LYS A 39 -27.80 -11.84 -1.19
C LYS A 39 -28.36 -11.39 0.15
N GLY A 40 -28.35 -10.06 0.43
CA GLY A 40 -28.89 -9.53 1.67
C GLY A 40 -28.11 -9.92 2.91
N ILE A 41 -26.79 -9.94 2.82
CA ILE A 41 -25.92 -10.38 3.91
C ILE A 41 -25.78 -9.34 5.00
N THR A 42 -25.58 -9.81 6.24
CA THR A 42 -25.20 -8.96 7.37
C THR A 42 -23.74 -9.23 7.73
N ALA A 43 -22.88 -8.27 7.44
CA ALA A 43 -21.45 -8.37 7.72
C ALA A 43 -21.04 -7.50 8.91
N ARG A 44 -20.15 -8.01 9.77
CA ARG A 44 -19.68 -7.32 10.97
C ARG A 44 -18.17 -7.23 10.97
N PHE A 45 -17.65 -6.01 11.04
CA PHE A 45 -16.22 -5.69 11.06
C PHE A 45 -15.80 -5.23 12.46
N PRO A 46 -15.01 -6.02 13.18
CA PRO A 46 -14.51 -5.62 14.51
C PRO A 46 -13.47 -4.51 14.38
N LEU A 47 -13.63 -3.44 15.17
CA LEU A 47 -12.69 -2.33 15.17
C LEU A 47 -11.45 -2.62 16.04
N GLY A 48 -10.29 -2.12 15.59
CA GLY A 48 -9.01 -2.30 16.24
C GLY A 48 -8.38 -3.69 16.01
N LEU A 49 -8.86 -4.42 15.00
CA LEU A 49 -8.38 -5.75 14.65
C LEU A 49 -7.87 -5.81 13.21
N PHE A 50 -7.13 -6.88 12.90
CA PHE A 50 -6.76 -7.29 11.55
C PHE A 50 -7.83 -8.22 11.00
N THR A 51 -8.68 -7.71 10.11
CA THR A 51 -9.77 -8.45 9.48
C THR A 51 -9.41 -8.79 8.04
N VAL A 52 -9.60 -10.04 7.64
CA VAL A 52 -9.45 -10.46 6.25
C VAL A 52 -10.81 -10.87 5.69
N VAL A 53 -11.15 -10.31 4.52
CA VAL A 53 -12.32 -10.70 3.72
C VAL A 53 -11.85 -11.67 2.65
N THR A 54 -12.35 -12.88 2.67
CA THR A 54 -11.90 -13.98 1.83
C THR A 54 -13.08 -14.63 1.10
N GLY A 55 -12.79 -15.60 0.24
CA GLY A 55 -13.77 -16.29 -0.60
C GLY A 55 -13.30 -16.36 -2.05
N VAL A 56 -13.96 -17.15 -2.87
CA VAL A 56 -13.62 -17.35 -4.29
C VAL A 56 -13.72 -16.03 -5.09
N SER A 57 -13.10 -16.00 -6.27
CA SER A 57 -13.22 -14.84 -7.16
C SER A 57 -14.68 -14.62 -7.57
N GLY A 58 -15.15 -13.37 -7.58
CA GLY A 58 -16.55 -13.03 -7.88
C GLY A 58 -17.55 -13.33 -6.76
N SER A 59 -17.12 -13.69 -5.54
CA SER A 59 -18.03 -13.96 -4.42
C SER A 59 -18.64 -12.70 -3.77
N GLY A 60 -18.25 -11.48 -4.21
CA GLY A 60 -18.80 -10.23 -3.69
C GLY A 60 -17.91 -9.48 -2.69
N LYS A 61 -16.62 -9.88 -2.52
CA LYS A 61 -15.69 -9.23 -1.58
C LYS A 61 -15.50 -7.74 -1.84
N SER A 62 -15.15 -7.37 -3.07
CA SER A 62 -14.95 -5.95 -3.45
C SER A 62 -16.26 -5.18 -3.37
N THR A 63 -17.40 -5.80 -3.72
CA THR A 63 -18.73 -5.24 -3.56
C THR A 63 -19.03 -4.87 -2.09
N LEU A 64 -18.71 -5.78 -1.17
CA LEU A 64 -18.94 -5.56 0.26
C LEU A 64 -18.00 -4.48 0.83
N VAL A 65 -16.70 -4.54 0.49
CA VAL A 65 -15.67 -3.71 1.11
C VAL A 65 -15.48 -2.39 0.36
N ASN A 66 -15.20 -2.46 -0.96
CA ASN A 66 -14.80 -1.27 -1.73
C ASN A 66 -16.01 -0.45 -2.20
N GLU A 67 -17.16 -1.10 -2.49
CA GLU A 67 -18.33 -0.43 -3.04
C GLU A 67 -19.45 -0.21 -2.01
N THR A 68 -19.39 -0.83 -0.84
CA THR A 68 -20.39 -0.62 0.24
C THR A 68 -19.76 0.02 1.48
N LEU A 69 -18.77 -0.65 2.11
CA LEU A 69 -18.18 -0.19 3.37
C LEU A 69 -17.38 1.11 3.20
N PHE A 70 -16.47 1.15 2.23
CA PHE A 70 -15.60 2.32 2.00
C PHE A 70 -16.40 3.58 1.67
N PRO A 71 -17.35 3.59 0.70
CA PRO A 71 -18.15 4.77 0.42
C PRO A 71 -18.99 5.22 1.61
N ALA A 72 -19.53 4.30 2.42
CA ALA A 72 -20.27 4.64 3.63
C ALA A 72 -19.40 5.37 4.66
N LEU A 73 -18.17 4.87 4.90
CA LEU A 73 -17.20 5.54 5.77
C LEU A 73 -16.77 6.89 5.20
N ALA A 74 -16.42 6.96 3.92
CA ALA A 74 -15.99 8.19 3.25
C ALA A 74 -17.09 9.26 3.28
N ARG A 75 -18.35 8.87 3.08
CA ARG A 75 -19.50 9.77 3.16
C ARG A 75 -19.70 10.29 4.59
N ASN A 76 -19.59 9.43 5.58
CA ASN A 76 -19.74 9.83 6.99
C ASN A 76 -18.63 10.75 7.48
N ILE A 77 -17.37 10.51 7.05
CA ILE A 77 -16.18 11.21 7.56
C ILE A 77 -15.85 12.44 6.73
N TYR A 78 -15.89 12.31 5.39
CA TYR A 78 -15.40 13.33 4.46
C TYR A 78 -16.52 14.02 3.67
N HIS A 79 -17.78 13.65 3.90
CA HIS A 79 -18.92 14.11 3.11
C HIS A 79 -18.76 13.81 1.60
N SER A 80 -18.12 12.65 1.28
CA SER A 80 -17.96 12.19 -0.09
C SER A 80 -19.32 12.07 -0.80
N ARG A 81 -19.31 12.33 -2.11
CA ARG A 81 -20.50 12.16 -2.97
C ARG A 81 -20.76 10.72 -3.38
N GLU A 82 -19.78 9.83 -3.16
CA GLU A 82 -19.93 8.41 -3.43
C GLU A 82 -21.04 7.82 -2.59
N VAL A 83 -21.92 7.06 -3.22
CA VAL A 83 -23.05 6.42 -2.57
C VAL A 83 -22.72 4.95 -2.38
N PRO A 84 -22.78 4.41 -1.15
CA PRO A 84 -22.60 2.98 -0.94
C PRO A 84 -23.70 2.20 -1.67
N LEU A 85 -23.39 0.98 -2.09
CA LEU A 85 -24.36 0.10 -2.73
C LEU A 85 -25.52 -0.24 -1.78
N GLU A 86 -26.56 -0.85 -2.32
CA GLU A 86 -27.83 -1.10 -1.64
C GLU A 86 -27.67 -1.92 -0.35
N HIS A 87 -28.20 -1.39 0.75
CA HIS A 87 -28.21 -1.98 2.09
C HIS A 87 -29.30 -1.33 2.93
N ASP A 88 -29.67 -1.96 4.05
CA ASP A 88 -30.70 -1.38 4.93
C ASP A 88 -30.10 -0.36 5.92
N ASP A 89 -29.01 -0.69 6.59
CA ASP A 89 -28.41 0.14 7.64
C ASP A 89 -26.90 -0.15 7.79
N ILE A 90 -26.14 0.88 8.15
CA ILE A 90 -24.73 0.73 8.56
C ILE A 90 -24.53 1.43 9.90
N SER A 91 -24.27 0.66 10.93
CA SER A 91 -24.02 1.16 12.28
C SER A 91 -22.53 1.14 12.64
N GLY A 92 -22.14 1.97 13.63
CA GLY A 92 -20.76 2.01 14.16
C GLY A 92 -19.81 2.93 13.42
N LEU A 93 -20.26 3.69 12.41
CA LEU A 93 -19.42 4.63 11.65
C LEU A 93 -18.81 5.73 12.53
N SER A 94 -19.47 6.14 13.60
CA SER A 94 -19.02 7.19 14.54
C SER A 94 -17.76 6.82 15.33
N TYR A 95 -17.38 5.55 15.36
CA TYR A 95 -16.14 5.12 16.02
C TYR A 95 -14.89 5.39 15.19
N VAL A 96 -15.05 5.72 13.90
CA VAL A 96 -13.98 5.92 12.93
C VAL A 96 -13.84 7.39 12.61
N ASP A 97 -12.63 7.91 12.64
CA ASP A 97 -12.33 9.31 12.32
C ASP A 97 -11.58 9.48 10.98
N LYS A 98 -11.08 8.40 10.42
CA LYS A 98 -10.38 8.39 9.13
C LYS A 98 -10.54 7.03 8.45
N VAL A 99 -10.79 7.04 7.15
CA VAL A 99 -10.68 5.85 6.29
C VAL A 99 -9.63 6.10 5.21
N VAL A 100 -8.85 5.07 4.91
CA VAL A 100 -7.81 5.11 3.88
C VAL A 100 -7.98 3.87 3.01
N ASP A 101 -8.24 4.11 1.74
CA ASP A 101 -8.21 3.07 0.72
C ASP A 101 -6.80 3.02 0.12
N ILE A 102 -6.22 1.83 0.09
CA ILE A 102 -4.88 1.56 -0.45
C ILE A 102 -5.04 0.56 -1.58
N ASP A 103 -5.47 1.06 -2.72
CA ASP A 103 -5.65 0.32 -3.95
C ASP A 103 -4.36 0.21 -4.79
N GLN A 104 -4.41 -0.57 -5.86
CA GLN A 104 -3.30 -0.77 -6.80
C GLN A 104 -3.20 0.30 -7.90
N SER A 105 -4.00 1.37 -7.83
CA SER A 105 -3.93 2.45 -8.80
C SER A 105 -2.58 3.18 -8.73
N PRO A 106 -2.07 3.70 -9.86
CA PRO A 106 -0.79 4.40 -9.89
C PRO A 106 -0.73 5.59 -8.91
N ILE A 107 0.44 5.82 -8.30
CA ILE A 107 0.69 6.98 -7.41
C ILE A 107 0.79 8.32 -8.17
N GLY A 108 0.62 8.29 -9.48
CA GLY A 108 0.56 9.45 -10.36
C GLY A 108 0.52 9.05 -11.82
N ARG A 109 -0.01 9.94 -12.65
CA ARG A 109 -0.25 9.68 -14.08
C ARG A 109 0.83 10.28 -14.99
N THR A 110 1.86 10.89 -14.44
CA THR A 110 2.90 11.56 -15.22
C THR A 110 4.29 11.04 -14.84
N PRO A 111 5.29 11.11 -15.75
CA PRO A 111 6.66 10.72 -15.45
C PRO A 111 7.34 11.54 -14.35
N ARG A 112 6.74 12.66 -13.94
CA ARG A 112 7.23 13.51 -12.84
C ARG A 112 6.79 13.03 -11.46
N SER A 113 5.75 12.20 -11.39
CA SER A 113 5.37 11.52 -10.15
C SER A 113 6.32 10.36 -9.90
N ASN A 114 6.82 10.22 -8.68
CA ASN A 114 7.75 9.17 -8.28
C ASN A 114 7.64 8.92 -6.76
N PRO A 115 8.26 7.84 -6.23
CA PRO A 115 8.22 7.52 -4.80
C PRO A 115 8.68 8.67 -3.90
N ALA A 116 9.75 9.39 -4.27
CA ALA A 116 10.26 10.51 -3.46
C ALA A 116 9.26 11.68 -3.38
N THR A 117 8.56 12.00 -4.48
CA THR A 117 7.56 13.08 -4.49
C THR A 117 6.30 12.68 -3.74
N TYR A 118 5.83 11.46 -3.93
CA TYR A 118 4.60 10.98 -3.32
C TYR A 118 4.69 10.87 -1.79
N THR A 119 5.80 10.36 -1.27
CA THR A 119 6.06 10.26 0.17
C THR A 119 6.41 11.59 0.84
N GLY A 120 6.60 12.65 0.05
CA GLY A 120 7.09 13.94 0.54
C GLY A 120 8.58 13.94 0.94
N LEU A 121 9.31 12.88 0.61
CA LEU A 121 10.76 12.77 0.84
C LEU A 121 11.52 13.82 0.02
N PHE A 122 11.10 14.03 -1.21
CA PHE A 122 11.75 14.97 -2.13
C PHE A 122 11.81 16.40 -1.61
N SER A 123 10.81 16.87 -0.86
CA SER A 123 10.85 18.20 -0.24
C SER A 123 11.98 18.32 0.78
N LEU A 124 12.16 17.29 1.63
CA LEU A 124 13.26 17.27 2.61
C LEU A 124 14.63 17.22 1.94
N MET A 125 14.76 16.50 0.83
CA MET A 125 16.01 16.44 0.06
C MET A 125 16.34 17.80 -0.53
N ARG A 126 15.38 18.49 -1.14
CA ARG A 126 15.57 19.85 -1.70
C ARG A 126 16.00 20.87 -0.63
N ASP A 127 15.43 20.76 0.57
CA ASP A 127 15.81 21.63 1.70
C ASP A 127 17.27 21.42 2.09
N ILE A 128 17.77 20.17 2.10
CA ILE A 128 19.18 19.87 2.37
C ILE A 128 20.08 20.48 1.29
N PHE A 129 19.76 20.24 0.01
CA PHE A 129 20.57 20.77 -1.09
C PHE A 129 20.64 22.29 -1.07
N ALA A 130 19.57 23.00 -0.71
CA ALA A 130 19.55 24.45 -0.58
C ALA A 130 20.40 24.97 0.61
N GLN A 131 20.71 24.11 1.59
CA GLN A 131 21.54 24.48 2.74
C GLN A 131 23.04 24.29 2.51
N ILE A 132 23.45 23.64 1.42
CA ILE A 132 24.85 23.44 1.07
C ILE A 132 25.53 24.80 0.84
N PRO A 133 26.78 25.01 1.30
CA PRO A 133 27.49 26.26 1.15
C PRO A 133 27.54 26.81 -0.29
N ASP A 134 27.82 25.95 -1.27
CA ASP A 134 27.83 26.29 -2.69
C ASP A 134 26.44 26.74 -3.20
N ALA A 135 25.37 26.09 -2.79
CA ALA A 135 24.01 26.52 -3.11
C ALA A 135 23.66 27.88 -2.51
N LYS A 136 24.04 28.11 -1.25
CA LYS A 136 23.85 29.41 -0.58
C LYS A 136 24.64 30.51 -1.26
N ALA A 137 25.91 30.29 -1.62
CA ALA A 137 26.75 31.24 -2.31
C ALA A 137 26.16 31.68 -3.66
N ARG A 138 25.48 30.73 -4.35
CA ARG A 138 24.78 30.98 -5.63
C ARG A 138 23.35 31.53 -5.44
N GLY A 139 22.87 31.69 -4.21
CA GLY A 139 21.50 32.12 -3.91
C GLY A 139 20.41 31.09 -4.26
N TYR A 140 20.76 29.80 -4.33
CA TYR A 140 19.84 28.74 -4.72
C TYR A 140 18.91 28.37 -3.56
N LYS A 141 17.62 28.58 -3.78
CA LYS A 141 16.53 28.16 -2.85
C LYS A 141 16.06 26.74 -3.15
N PRO A 142 15.25 26.10 -2.27
CA PRO A 142 14.74 24.73 -2.50
C PRO A 142 14.02 24.54 -3.85
N GLY A 143 13.40 25.59 -4.40
CA GLY A 143 12.77 25.57 -5.73
C GLY A 143 13.76 25.26 -6.86
N ARG A 144 15.05 25.67 -6.74
CA ARG A 144 16.08 25.35 -7.73
C ARG A 144 16.29 23.86 -7.92
N PHE A 145 16.13 23.09 -6.86
CA PHE A 145 16.28 21.64 -6.82
C PHE A 145 14.99 20.89 -7.13
N SER A 146 13.96 21.57 -7.63
CA SER A 146 12.71 20.98 -8.09
C SER A 146 12.71 20.82 -9.62
N PHE A 147 12.51 19.59 -10.09
CA PHE A 147 12.33 19.37 -11.54
C PHE A 147 10.95 19.82 -12.06
N ASN A 148 10.04 20.25 -11.18
CA ASN A 148 8.73 20.79 -11.56
C ASN A 148 8.71 22.30 -11.73
N VAL A 149 9.77 23.02 -11.32
CA VAL A 149 9.83 24.47 -11.29
C VAL A 149 10.92 24.96 -12.25
N LYS A 150 10.64 26.04 -12.99
CA LYS A 150 11.62 26.69 -13.86
C LYS A 150 12.85 27.17 -13.09
N GLY A 151 13.98 27.23 -13.77
CA GLY A 151 15.25 27.73 -13.25
C GLY A 151 16.28 26.65 -12.94
N GLY A 152 15.89 25.50 -12.37
CA GLY A 152 16.82 24.39 -12.09
C GLY A 152 16.62 23.16 -12.94
N ARG A 153 15.44 23.02 -13.55
CA ARG A 153 15.11 21.87 -14.39
C ARG A 153 15.71 21.98 -15.79
N CYS A 154 15.83 20.87 -16.47
CA CYS A 154 16.06 20.84 -17.91
C CYS A 154 14.82 21.42 -18.61
N GLU A 155 14.98 22.47 -19.42
CA GLU A 155 13.83 23.09 -20.09
C GLU A 155 13.38 22.29 -21.32
N THR A 156 14.25 21.49 -21.96
CA THR A 156 13.91 20.66 -23.12
C THR A 156 12.86 19.60 -22.75
N CYS A 157 13.08 18.82 -21.69
CA CYS A 157 12.11 17.85 -21.20
C CYS A 157 11.22 18.40 -20.07
N GLN A 158 11.37 19.66 -19.72
CA GLN A 158 10.67 20.35 -18.64
C GLN A 158 10.71 19.57 -17.29
N GLY A 159 11.83 18.89 -17.03
CA GLY A 159 12.05 18.11 -15.83
C GLY A 159 11.47 16.69 -15.85
N ALA A 160 10.91 16.23 -16.95
CA ALA A 160 10.41 14.86 -17.07
C ALA A 160 11.54 13.82 -17.21
N GLY A 161 12.73 14.24 -17.72
CA GLY A 161 13.85 13.35 -18.03
C GLY A 161 13.67 12.57 -19.33
N ILE A 162 12.47 12.55 -19.86
CA ILE A 162 12.07 11.89 -21.11
C ILE A 162 11.25 12.84 -21.95
N ASN A 163 11.25 12.64 -23.27
CA ASN A 163 10.41 13.34 -24.22
C ASN A 163 9.33 12.37 -24.71
N LYS A 164 8.08 12.82 -24.71
CA LYS A 164 6.94 12.10 -25.25
C LYS A 164 6.85 12.38 -26.75
N ILE A 165 6.86 11.34 -27.53
CA ILE A 165 6.58 11.40 -28.98
C ILE A 165 5.15 10.87 -29.17
N GLU A 166 4.23 11.77 -29.50
CA GLU A 166 2.83 11.43 -29.72
C GLU A 166 2.67 10.79 -31.10
N MET A 167 2.09 9.62 -31.13
CA MET A 167 1.78 8.88 -32.33
C MET A 167 0.26 8.77 -32.49
N HIS A 168 -0.31 9.40 -33.54
CA HIS A 168 -1.76 9.53 -33.74
C HIS A 168 -2.55 8.20 -33.72
N PHE A 169 -1.93 7.09 -34.15
CA PHE A 169 -2.59 5.76 -34.24
C PHE A 169 -1.90 4.65 -33.48
N LEU A 170 -0.81 4.95 -32.77
CA LEU A 170 -0.03 4.01 -31.98
C LEU A 170 0.15 4.55 -30.55
N PRO A 171 0.46 3.69 -29.57
CA PRO A 171 0.80 4.16 -28.24
C PRO A 171 1.96 5.16 -28.26
N ASP A 172 1.88 6.18 -27.41
CA ASP A 172 2.94 7.19 -27.26
C ASP A 172 4.28 6.55 -26.92
N VAL A 173 5.34 7.01 -27.57
CA VAL A 173 6.72 6.55 -27.31
C VAL A 173 7.42 7.56 -26.40
N TYR A 174 8.12 7.05 -25.41
CA TYR A 174 8.92 7.86 -24.49
C TYR A 174 10.40 7.60 -24.74
N VAL A 175 11.14 8.65 -25.08
CA VAL A 175 12.59 8.58 -25.32
C VAL A 175 13.33 9.43 -24.27
N THR A 176 14.50 8.97 -23.84
CA THR A 176 15.34 9.71 -22.92
C THR A 176 15.71 11.08 -23.48
N CYS A 177 15.60 12.13 -22.69
CA CYS A 177 15.96 13.48 -23.13
C CYS A 177 17.46 13.55 -23.42
N GLU A 178 17.83 13.96 -24.63
CA GLU A 178 19.22 14.03 -25.10
C GLU A 178 20.04 15.06 -24.34
N ASP A 179 19.45 16.21 -23.98
CA ASP A 179 20.15 17.29 -23.29
C ASP A 179 20.54 16.92 -21.86
N CYS A 180 19.60 16.46 -21.07
CA CYS A 180 19.85 16.13 -19.66
C CYS A 180 20.18 14.63 -19.45
N LYS A 181 20.10 13.79 -20.47
CA LYS A 181 20.37 12.34 -20.41
C LYS A 181 19.60 11.66 -19.26
N GLY A 182 18.32 12.01 -19.12
CA GLY A 182 17.46 11.49 -18.05
C GLY A 182 17.58 12.19 -16.69
N LYS A 183 18.57 13.05 -16.48
CA LYS A 183 18.86 13.67 -15.17
C LYS A 183 17.86 14.72 -14.71
N ARG A 184 16.96 15.20 -15.58
CA ARG A 184 15.85 16.13 -15.27
C ARG A 184 16.25 17.58 -14.97
N TYR A 185 17.53 17.87 -14.73
CA TYR A 185 18.06 19.19 -14.33
C TYR A 185 19.02 19.78 -15.35
N ASN A 186 19.22 21.09 -15.26
CA ASN A 186 20.28 21.76 -15.98
C ASN A 186 21.64 21.55 -15.31
N ARG A 187 22.73 21.87 -16.03
CA ARG A 187 24.10 21.60 -15.61
C ARG A 187 24.44 22.29 -14.29
N GLU A 188 24.09 23.58 -14.14
CA GLU A 188 24.42 24.39 -12.96
C GLU A 188 23.79 23.84 -11.68
N THR A 189 22.58 23.28 -11.76
CA THR A 189 21.94 22.63 -10.61
C THR A 189 22.64 21.33 -10.23
N LEU A 190 23.14 20.56 -11.22
CA LEU A 190 23.85 19.30 -11.00
C LEU A 190 25.28 19.49 -10.44
N GLU A 191 25.86 20.69 -10.52
CA GLU A 191 27.15 21.02 -9.93
C GLU A 191 27.09 21.03 -8.39
N VAL A 192 25.95 21.40 -7.82
CA VAL A 192 25.75 21.38 -6.35
C VAL A 192 25.68 19.94 -5.85
N LYS A 193 26.58 19.57 -4.93
CA LYS A 193 26.70 18.20 -4.45
C LYS A 193 26.60 18.10 -2.93
N PHE A 194 25.82 17.15 -2.46
CA PHE A 194 25.78 16.71 -1.07
C PHE A 194 26.51 15.37 -0.94
N LYS A 195 27.54 15.29 -0.10
CA LYS A 195 28.42 14.10 0.02
C LYS A 195 28.87 13.55 -1.35
N GLY A 196 29.25 14.45 -2.28
CA GLY A 196 29.71 14.08 -3.62
C GLY A 196 28.62 13.70 -4.64
N LYS A 197 27.35 13.68 -4.28
CA LYS A 197 26.22 13.31 -5.15
C LYS A 197 25.36 14.53 -5.47
N SER A 198 24.96 14.68 -6.73
CA SER A 198 23.99 15.69 -7.17
C SER A 198 22.56 15.26 -6.77
N ILE A 199 21.60 16.17 -6.88
CA ILE A 199 20.19 15.84 -6.63
C ILE A 199 19.65 14.76 -7.59
N ALA A 200 20.15 14.71 -8.83
CA ALA A 200 19.80 13.67 -9.79
C ALA A 200 20.38 12.31 -9.37
N ASP A 201 21.65 12.27 -8.95
CA ASP A 201 22.27 11.03 -8.48
C ASP A 201 21.54 10.46 -7.26
N VAL A 202 21.02 11.33 -6.37
CA VAL A 202 20.22 10.92 -5.21
C VAL A 202 18.85 10.38 -5.63
N LEU A 203 18.21 10.95 -6.64
CA LEU A 203 16.95 10.43 -7.18
C LEU A 203 17.15 9.06 -7.88
N ASP A 204 18.34 8.79 -8.39
CA ASP A 204 18.71 7.53 -9.02
C ASP A 204 19.09 6.43 -8.02
N MET A 205 19.28 6.76 -6.75
CA MET A 205 19.51 5.77 -5.70
C MET A 205 18.29 4.89 -5.47
N THR A 206 18.53 3.61 -5.18
CA THR A 206 17.51 2.74 -4.59
C THR A 206 17.15 3.19 -3.17
N VAL A 207 16.04 2.71 -2.63
CA VAL A 207 15.66 3.01 -1.24
C VAL A 207 16.73 2.55 -0.26
N ASP A 208 17.35 1.39 -0.48
CA ASP A 208 18.42 0.85 0.38
C ASP A 208 19.67 1.74 0.34
N GLU A 209 20.17 2.08 -0.85
CA GLU A 209 21.31 2.98 -1.03
C GLU A 209 21.06 4.35 -0.38
N ALA A 210 19.85 4.91 -0.57
CA ALA A 210 19.47 6.18 0.02
C ALA A 210 19.38 6.11 1.55
N LEU A 211 18.94 4.98 2.11
CA LEU A 211 18.87 4.77 3.55
C LEU A 211 20.27 4.84 4.19
N GLN A 212 21.26 4.24 3.56
CA GLN A 212 22.67 4.31 3.97
C GLN A 212 23.22 5.72 3.77
N PHE A 213 22.97 6.33 2.62
CA PHE A 213 23.47 7.69 2.28
C PHE A 213 22.95 8.76 3.25
N PHE A 214 21.69 8.70 3.65
CA PHE A 214 21.04 9.64 4.56
C PHE A 214 21.02 9.17 6.03
N GLU A 215 21.87 8.24 6.43
CA GLU A 215 21.89 7.69 7.78
C GLU A 215 21.96 8.78 8.87
N ALA A 216 22.77 9.83 8.65
CA ALA A 216 22.93 10.97 9.56
C ALA A 216 21.78 12.00 9.50
N VAL A 217 20.73 11.78 8.70
CA VAL A 217 19.62 12.73 8.51
C VAL A 217 18.31 12.08 9.01
N PRO A 218 17.96 12.21 10.30
CA PRO A 218 16.86 11.44 10.92
C PRO A 218 15.50 11.60 10.25
N ARG A 219 15.19 12.80 9.74
CA ARG A 219 13.89 13.09 9.07
C ARG A 219 13.75 12.34 7.75
N ILE A 220 14.83 12.23 6.97
CA ILE A 220 14.87 11.48 5.71
C ILE A 220 14.93 9.98 6.02
N LYS A 221 15.85 9.56 6.90
CA LYS A 221 16.03 8.16 7.32
C LYS A 221 14.70 7.53 7.75
N ARG A 222 13.90 8.23 8.57
CA ARG A 222 12.60 7.72 9.02
C ARG A 222 11.64 7.40 7.87
N LYS A 223 11.58 8.26 6.85
CA LYS A 223 10.71 8.03 5.68
C LYS A 223 11.23 6.91 4.79
N LEU A 224 12.55 6.83 4.59
CA LEU A 224 13.19 5.75 3.84
C LEU A 224 13.01 4.40 4.55
N GLN A 225 13.13 4.39 5.89
CA GLN A 225 12.92 3.18 6.69
C GLN A 225 11.51 2.60 6.47
N VAL A 226 10.48 3.44 6.41
CA VAL A 226 9.11 2.95 6.16
C VAL A 226 8.97 2.35 4.75
N LEU A 227 9.63 2.91 3.72
CA LEU A 227 9.68 2.30 2.39
C LEU A 227 10.41 0.96 2.41
N ASN A 228 11.50 0.86 3.16
CA ASN A 228 12.23 -0.38 3.37
C ASN A 228 11.37 -1.44 4.08
N ASP A 229 10.64 -1.05 5.13
CA ASP A 229 9.80 -1.94 5.95
C ASP A 229 8.64 -2.56 5.15
N VAL A 230 8.17 -1.88 4.08
CA VAL A 230 7.16 -2.44 3.16
C VAL A 230 7.76 -3.26 2.00
N GLY A 231 9.06 -3.56 2.04
CA GLY A 231 9.73 -4.38 1.02
C GLY A 231 10.07 -3.64 -0.28
N LEU A 232 10.17 -2.32 -0.27
CA LEU A 232 10.50 -1.51 -1.45
C LEU A 232 12.00 -1.09 -1.47
N THR A 233 12.90 -1.98 -1.08
CA THR A 233 14.34 -1.71 -0.99
C THR A 233 14.99 -1.38 -2.33
N TYR A 234 14.51 -2.02 -3.39
CA TYR A 234 15.08 -2.07 -4.74
C TYR A 234 14.59 -0.96 -5.68
N ILE A 235 13.47 -0.30 -5.39
CA ILE A 235 12.95 0.76 -6.27
C ILE A 235 13.81 2.02 -6.16
N HIS A 236 13.97 2.73 -7.28
CA HIS A 236 14.66 4.02 -7.29
C HIS A 236 13.76 5.14 -6.77
N LEU A 237 14.31 6.08 -6.01
CA LEU A 237 13.56 7.21 -5.45
C LEU A 237 12.88 8.06 -6.52
N GLY A 238 13.56 8.28 -7.65
CA GLY A 238 13.08 9.04 -8.81
C GLY A 238 12.38 8.19 -9.87
N GLN A 239 12.12 6.90 -9.64
CA GLN A 239 11.47 6.01 -10.61
C GLN A 239 10.09 6.57 -10.99
N PRO A 240 9.78 6.74 -12.29
CA PRO A 240 8.48 7.25 -12.71
C PRO A 240 7.33 6.38 -12.20
N ALA A 241 6.27 7.00 -11.69
CA ALA A 241 5.10 6.30 -11.18
C ALA A 241 4.45 5.36 -12.22
N THR A 242 4.59 5.69 -13.50
CA THR A 242 4.06 4.91 -14.62
C THR A 242 4.82 3.61 -14.89
N THR A 243 6.00 3.43 -14.29
CA THR A 243 6.82 2.22 -14.40
C THR A 243 6.72 1.30 -13.18
N LEU A 244 6.02 1.75 -12.14
CA LEU A 244 5.74 0.93 -10.97
C LEU A 244 4.63 -0.07 -11.26
N SER A 245 4.78 -1.29 -10.78
CA SER A 245 3.69 -2.27 -10.74
C SER A 245 2.58 -1.81 -9.79
N GLY A 246 1.37 -2.34 -9.94
CA GLY A 246 0.25 -2.03 -9.04
C GLY A 246 0.59 -2.30 -7.57
N GLY A 247 1.25 -3.42 -7.27
CA GLY A 247 1.68 -3.76 -5.92
C GLY A 247 2.75 -2.81 -5.36
N GLU A 248 3.70 -2.33 -6.19
CA GLU A 248 4.69 -1.32 -5.75
C GLU A 248 4.00 0.01 -5.46
N ALA A 249 3.10 0.47 -6.33
CA ALA A 249 2.31 1.68 -6.11
C ALA A 249 1.50 1.61 -4.81
N GLN A 250 0.85 0.48 -4.56
CA GLN A 250 0.10 0.22 -3.33
C GLN A 250 1.00 0.29 -2.09
N ARG A 251 2.18 -0.32 -2.12
CA ARG A 251 3.13 -0.26 -0.99
C ARG A 251 3.70 1.14 -0.77
N VAL A 252 3.93 1.94 -1.82
CA VAL A 252 4.32 3.36 -1.66
C VAL A 252 3.20 4.15 -0.97
N LYS A 253 1.92 3.90 -1.31
CA LYS A 253 0.77 4.51 -0.63
C LYS A 253 0.74 4.11 0.85
N LEU A 254 0.89 2.81 1.14
CA LEU A 254 0.95 2.27 2.50
C LEU A 254 2.08 2.92 3.32
N ALA A 255 3.30 2.98 2.78
CA ALA A 255 4.44 3.64 3.42
C ALA A 255 4.15 5.12 3.73
N THR A 256 3.47 5.82 2.83
CA THR A 256 3.09 7.22 3.04
C THR A 256 2.13 7.37 4.22
N GLU A 257 1.12 6.52 4.32
CA GLU A 257 0.17 6.55 5.43
C GLU A 257 0.82 6.16 6.76
N LEU A 258 1.71 5.17 6.77
CA LEU A 258 2.49 4.75 7.95
C LEU A 258 3.38 5.85 8.51
N SER A 259 3.89 6.73 7.65
CA SER A 259 4.73 7.87 8.06
C SER A 259 3.96 8.98 8.76
N LYS A 260 2.61 8.96 8.71
CA LYS A 260 1.72 9.93 9.37
C LYS A 260 1.45 9.52 10.82
N ILE A 261 1.21 10.51 11.67
CA ILE A 261 0.73 10.28 13.04
C ILE A 261 -0.74 9.92 12.97
N GLY A 262 -1.10 8.72 13.43
CA GLY A 262 -2.48 8.24 13.46
C GLY A 262 -3.16 8.48 14.80
N THR A 263 -4.49 8.58 14.79
CA THR A 263 -5.33 8.73 15.99
C THR A 263 -5.62 7.41 16.70
N GLY A 264 -5.32 6.28 16.07
CA GLY A 264 -5.71 4.95 16.54
C GLY A 264 -7.18 4.59 16.26
N ARG A 265 -7.88 5.39 15.45
CA ARG A 265 -9.27 5.14 15.00
C ARG A 265 -9.41 5.19 13.49
N THR A 266 -8.31 4.93 12.78
CA THR A 266 -8.29 4.87 11.32
C THR A 266 -8.66 3.46 10.84
N VAL A 267 -9.48 3.36 9.82
CA VAL A 267 -9.74 2.13 9.05
C VAL A 267 -8.88 2.16 7.79
N TYR A 268 -8.01 1.18 7.64
CA TYR A 268 -7.24 0.94 6.42
C TYR A 268 -7.89 -0.19 5.64
N ILE A 269 -8.17 0.04 4.37
CA ILE A 269 -8.70 -0.95 3.43
C ILE A 269 -7.63 -1.24 2.39
N LEU A 270 -7.31 -2.50 2.17
CA LEU A 270 -6.33 -2.95 1.18
C LEU A 270 -6.95 -4.06 0.33
N ASP A 271 -6.76 -3.97 -0.97
CA ASP A 271 -7.23 -4.97 -1.92
C ASP A 271 -6.03 -5.74 -2.48
N GLU A 272 -5.98 -7.05 -2.20
CA GLU A 272 -4.96 -8.02 -2.60
C GLU A 272 -3.51 -7.50 -2.48
N PRO A 273 -3.08 -7.01 -1.29
CA PRO A 273 -1.78 -6.36 -1.15
C PRO A 273 -0.58 -7.31 -1.31
N THR A 274 -0.79 -8.61 -1.35
CA THR A 274 0.30 -9.61 -1.54
C THR A 274 0.50 -10.02 -3.00
N THR A 275 -0.29 -9.49 -3.94
CA THR A 275 -0.18 -9.82 -5.35
C THR A 275 1.23 -9.53 -5.89
N GLY A 276 1.89 -10.56 -6.45
CA GLY A 276 3.24 -10.46 -7.00
C GLY A 276 4.37 -10.37 -5.97
N LEU A 277 4.09 -10.62 -4.68
CA LEU A 277 5.10 -10.63 -3.63
C LEU A 277 5.75 -12.02 -3.45
N HIS A 278 7.04 -12.00 -3.14
CA HIS A 278 7.74 -13.16 -2.61
C HIS A 278 7.37 -13.40 -1.14
N PHE A 279 7.45 -14.63 -0.64
CA PHE A 279 7.08 -14.98 0.75
C PHE A 279 7.75 -14.10 1.82
N ALA A 280 9.04 -13.76 1.61
CA ALA A 280 9.77 -12.86 2.52
C ALA A 280 9.14 -11.46 2.57
N ASP A 281 8.68 -10.93 1.43
CA ASP A 281 8.04 -9.61 1.33
C ASP A 281 6.65 -9.64 1.96
N VAL A 282 5.92 -10.75 1.83
CA VAL A 282 4.63 -10.97 2.52
C VAL A 282 4.83 -10.88 4.04
N ARG A 283 5.89 -11.49 4.58
CA ARG A 283 6.23 -11.40 6.01
C ARG A 283 6.48 -9.95 6.43
N MET A 284 7.24 -9.18 5.64
CA MET A 284 7.51 -7.77 5.92
C MET A 284 6.22 -6.94 5.90
N LEU A 285 5.38 -7.12 4.88
CA LEU A 285 4.09 -6.45 4.79
C LEU A 285 3.19 -6.77 5.99
N LEU A 286 3.10 -8.04 6.39
CA LEU A 286 2.32 -8.45 7.57
C LEU A 286 2.79 -7.75 8.85
N ASN A 287 4.11 -7.66 9.07
CA ASN A 287 4.67 -6.94 10.23
C ASN A 287 4.21 -5.47 10.26
N VAL A 288 4.17 -4.85 9.10
CA VAL A 288 3.68 -3.47 8.93
C VAL A 288 2.19 -3.37 9.26
N LEU A 289 1.34 -4.22 8.67
CA LEU A 289 -0.10 -4.25 8.93
C LEU A 289 -0.39 -4.51 10.43
N GLN A 290 0.32 -5.45 11.02
CA GLN A 290 0.24 -5.75 12.45
C GLN A 290 0.65 -4.56 13.32
N SER A 291 1.63 -3.75 12.89
CA SER A 291 2.04 -2.54 13.61
C SER A 291 0.94 -1.46 13.61
N LEU A 292 0.16 -1.35 12.51
CA LEU A 292 -1.00 -0.45 12.45
C LEU A 292 -2.06 -0.86 13.46
N VAL A 293 -2.37 -2.16 13.52
CA VAL A 293 -3.36 -2.69 14.46
C VAL A 293 -2.91 -2.50 15.92
N LYS A 294 -1.62 -2.73 16.22
CA LYS A 294 -1.05 -2.47 17.57
C LYS A 294 -1.22 -1.02 18.01
N LYS A 295 -1.25 -0.07 17.06
CA LYS A 295 -1.53 1.36 17.33
C LYS A 295 -3.02 1.67 17.52
N GLY A 296 -3.89 0.67 17.52
CA GLY A 296 -5.34 0.79 17.72
C GLY A 296 -6.17 0.93 16.45
N ASN A 297 -5.54 0.99 15.27
CA ASN A 297 -6.25 1.10 14.00
C ASN A 297 -6.91 -0.22 13.60
N THR A 298 -7.88 -0.13 12.70
CA THR A 298 -8.51 -1.27 12.05
C THR A 298 -7.86 -1.48 10.69
N VAL A 299 -7.51 -2.71 10.37
CA VAL A 299 -7.00 -3.08 9.04
C VAL A 299 -7.95 -4.11 8.45
N ILE A 300 -8.50 -3.81 7.28
CA ILE A 300 -9.39 -4.69 6.51
C ILE A 300 -8.69 -5.00 5.19
N VAL A 301 -8.48 -6.27 4.92
CA VAL A 301 -7.78 -6.73 3.73
C VAL A 301 -8.64 -7.71 2.96
N ILE A 302 -8.81 -7.50 1.66
CA ILE A 302 -9.34 -8.53 0.76
C ILE A 302 -8.15 -9.39 0.34
N GLU A 303 -8.19 -10.70 0.62
CA GLU A 303 -7.05 -11.57 0.33
C GLU A 303 -7.43 -13.03 0.06
N HIS A 304 -6.54 -13.67 -0.70
CA HIS A 304 -6.59 -15.10 -1.03
C HIS A 304 -5.38 -15.87 -0.50
N ASN A 305 -4.32 -15.15 -0.10
CA ASN A 305 -3.08 -15.73 0.39
C ASN A 305 -3.28 -16.31 1.80
N LEU A 306 -3.09 -17.64 1.93
CA LEU A 306 -3.30 -18.38 3.19
C LEU A 306 -2.36 -17.88 4.30
N ASP A 307 -1.14 -17.45 3.98
CA ASP A 307 -0.22 -16.89 4.97
C ASP A 307 -0.75 -15.61 5.60
N VAL A 308 -1.49 -14.79 4.83
CA VAL A 308 -2.18 -13.61 5.36
C VAL A 308 -3.40 -14.02 6.15
N ILE A 309 -4.24 -14.88 5.58
CA ILE A 309 -5.51 -15.32 6.16
C ILE A 309 -5.30 -15.96 7.54
N LYS A 310 -4.31 -16.86 7.68
CA LYS A 310 -3.99 -17.51 8.97
C LYS A 310 -3.49 -16.56 10.05
N THR A 311 -2.99 -15.36 9.69
CA THR A 311 -2.52 -14.36 10.65
C THR A 311 -3.59 -13.35 11.09
N ALA A 312 -4.78 -13.38 10.50
CA ALA A 312 -5.88 -12.47 10.81
C ALA A 312 -6.43 -12.67 12.24
N ASP A 313 -6.97 -11.62 12.83
CA ASP A 313 -7.74 -11.73 14.07
C ASP A 313 -9.21 -12.14 13.79
N TRP A 314 -9.72 -11.76 12.62
CA TRP A 314 -11.11 -12.01 12.20
C TRP A 314 -11.19 -12.26 10.70
N LEU A 315 -12.03 -13.21 10.30
CA LEU A 315 -12.33 -13.51 8.91
C LEU A 315 -13.80 -13.22 8.59
N ILE A 316 -14.03 -12.83 7.34
CA ILE A 316 -15.35 -12.75 6.71
C ILE A 316 -15.22 -13.52 5.39
N ASP A 317 -15.80 -14.71 5.33
CA ASP A 317 -15.69 -15.59 4.16
C ASP A 317 -16.98 -15.55 3.35
N LEU A 318 -16.84 -15.11 2.08
CA LEU A 318 -17.93 -14.95 1.14
C LEU A 318 -17.93 -16.08 0.09
N GLY A 319 -19.11 -16.54 -0.28
CA GLY A 319 -19.24 -17.64 -1.24
C GLY A 319 -20.68 -18.03 -1.46
N PRO A 320 -20.96 -19.35 -1.63
CA PRO A 320 -19.97 -20.44 -1.74
C PRO A 320 -19.16 -20.40 -3.04
N GLU A 321 -19.74 -19.87 -4.14
CA GLU A 321 -19.12 -19.74 -5.46
C GLU A 321 -19.00 -18.26 -5.89
N GLY A 322 -18.64 -18.01 -7.15
CA GLY A 322 -18.62 -16.67 -7.77
C GLY A 322 -19.91 -16.37 -8.56
N GLY A 323 -20.12 -15.09 -8.88
CA GLY A 323 -21.25 -14.62 -9.65
C GLY A 323 -22.59 -14.86 -8.94
N ASP A 324 -23.62 -15.28 -9.67
CA ASP A 324 -24.97 -15.46 -9.14
C ASP A 324 -25.09 -16.54 -8.07
N LYS A 325 -24.14 -17.47 -8.04
CA LYS A 325 -24.06 -18.54 -7.02
C LYS A 325 -23.24 -18.15 -5.80
N GLY A 326 -22.67 -16.95 -5.80
CA GLY A 326 -21.96 -16.34 -4.67
C GLY A 326 -22.83 -15.35 -3.90
N GLY A 327 -22.17 -14.42 -3.21
CA GLY A 327 -22.82 -13.31 -2.53
C GLY A 327 -23.41 -13.65 -1.16
N GLU A 328 -23.13 -14.83 -0.62
CA GLU A 328 -23.55 -15.24 0.71
C GLU A 328 -22.40 -15.11 1.72
N LEU A 329 -22.73 -14.85 2.98
CA LEU A 329 -21.79 -14.93 4.09
C LEU A 329 -21.70 -16.38 4.54
N VAL A 330 -20.65 -17.08 4.10
CA VAL A 330 -20.46 -18.52 4.42
C VAL A 330 -20.02 -18.71 5.86
N ALA A 331 -19.05 -17.89 6.31
CA ALA A 331 -18.53 -17.95 7.66
C ALA A 331 -17.99 -16.60 8.12
N SER A 332 -18.02 -16.34 9.43
CA SER A 332 -17.33 -15.23 10.05
C SER A 332 -16.89 -15.57 11.47
N GLY A 333 -15.66 -15.26 11.83
CA GLY A 333 -15.06 -15.60 13.11
C GLY A 333 -13.55 -15.51 13.09
N THR A 334 -12.91 -16.13 14.07
CA THR A 334 -11.45 -16.34 14.00
C THR A 334 -11.10 -17.31 12.88
N PRO A 335 -9.85 -17.32 12.37
CA PRO A 335 -9.42 -18.35 11.43
C PRO A 335 -9.73 -19.79 11.88
N GLU A 336 -9.61 -20.05 13.19
CA GLU A 336 -9.92 -21.33 13.82
C GLU A 336 -11.41 -21.67 13.74
N ASP A 337 -12.29 -20.67 13.85
CA ASP A 337 -13.74 -20.86 13.73
C ASP A 337 -14.14 -21.15 12.28
N VAL A 338 -13.59 -20.39 11.33
CA VAL A 338 -13.86 -20.57 9.89
C VAL A 338 -13.32 -21.92 9.39
N ALA A 339 -12.18 -22.38 9.90
CA ALA A 339 -11.61 -23.69 9.56
C ALA A 339 -12.53 -24.88 9.94
N LYS A 340 -13.49 -24.67 10.84
CA LYS A 340 -14.47 -25.71 11.25
C LYS A 340 -15.74 -25.73 10.41
N VAL A 341 -15.93 -24.74 9.51
CA VAL A 341 -17.14 -24.63 8.68
C VAL A 341 -16.97 -25.46 7.40
N PRO A 342 -17.74 -26.57 7.22
CA PRO A 342 -17.55 -27.48 6.08
C PRO A 342 -17.84 -26.86 4.72
N GLU A 343 -18.71 -25.86 4.68
CA GLU A 343 -19.10 -25.13 3.46
C GLU A 343 -18.03 -24.11 3.01
N SER A 344 -17.14 -23.70 3.92
CA SER A 344 -16.08 -22.74 3.62
C SER A 344 -14.94 -23.41 2.84
N HIS A 345 -14.73 -22.97 1.60
CA HIS A 345 -13.55 -23.37 0.84
C HIS A 345 -12.26 -22.89 1.51
N THR A 346 -12.24 -21.65 1.96
CA THR A 346 -11.12 -21.07 2.72
C THR A 346 -10.84 -21.87 3.99
N GLY A 347 -11.89 -22.25 4.72
CA GLY A 347 -11.80 -23.06 5.93
C GLY A 347 -11.12 -24.41 5.72
N LYS A 348 -11.45 -25.10 4.63
CA LYS A 348 -10.81 -26.38 4.26
C LYS A 348 -9.30 -26.29 4.05
N TYR A 349 -8.84 -25.21 3.40
CA TYR A 349 -7.41 -24.99 3.20
C TYR A 349 -6.72 -24.53 4.48
N LEU A 350 -7.35 -23.66 5.29
CA LEU A 350 -6.84 -23.24 6.60
C LEU A 350 -6.64 -24.43 7.54
N GLN A 351 -7.59 -25.37 7.58
CA GLN A 351 -7.47 -26.56 8.41
C GLN A 351 -6.21 -27.35 8.08
N LYS A 352 -5.90 -27.54 6.79
CA LYS A 352 -4.68 -28.23 6.35
C LYS A 352 -3.41 -27.49 6.76
N GLU A 353 -3.39 -26.17 6.57
CA GLU A 353 -2.26 -25.30 6.94
C GLU A 353 -1.99 -25.28 8.46
N MET A 354 -3.04 -25.34 9.29
CA MET A 354 -2.92 -25.36 10.74
C MET A 354 -2.51 -26.72 11.27
N GLN A 355 -3.01 -27.82 10.69
CA GLN A 355 -2.69 -29.20 11.10
C GLN A 355 -1.25 -29.60 10.75
N LEU A 356 -0.71 -29.12 9.64
CA LEU A 356 0.68 -29.39 9.25
C LEU A 356 1.69 -28.82 10.28
N LYS A 357 1.28 -27.91 11.15
CA LYS A 357 2.12 -27.30 12.19
C LYS A 357 2.01 -27.94 13.58
N GLU A 358 0.94 -28.66 13.87
CA GLU A 358 0.83 -29.44 15.11
C GLU A 358 1.63 -30.75 15.03
N SER A 359 2.04 -31.15 13.83
CA SER A 359 2.78 -32.38 13.55
C SER A 359 4.29 -32.19 13.23
N SER A 360 4.80 -30.97 13.32
CA SER A 360 6.20 -30.59 13.12
C SER A 360 6.81 -30.05 14.40
#